data_eed8e08a7ee02e685f5035b781d76e4b
#
_entry.id   eed8e08a7ee02e685f5035b781d76e4b
#
_cell.length_a   1.000
_cell.length_b   1.000
_cell.length_c   1.000
_cell.angle_alpha   90.00
_cell.angle_beta   90.00
_cell.angle_gamma   90.00
#
_symmetry.space_group_name_H-M   'P 1'
#
loop_
_entity.id
_entity.type
_entity.pdbx_description
1 polymer ?
#
loop_
_entity_poly.entity_id
_entity_poly.type
_entity_poly.pdbx_seq_one_letter_code
_entity_poly.pdbx_strand_id
1 'polypeptide(L)'
;MAVMLLVLTSTAIAQSAEWEPVIGEENLRNFMSGKTLEWEEPGGARSRGEYRADGTGTLYSWGGAQMSRPWEVKGDDQICVTARQVTQCWRLEKNTTDPTLYRSIEVATGTVTEIRMSKDGATATVKGGPKATGNKGGPAAASADEIAAQLSNPASAVASLTFRNQFRWFEGDLPGADDQSSYTIFFQPILPFPLANKDKIIWRPGVSLVVDKPIFDPGKPGFDGKTGLTDIISEQVYTHTTENGIILGGGFITTLPTGTSSELTSGQWSLGPDVVLGKLSKKYVLVGIANHQWDVTGWTDNNVNLTTLSAILTFLPGGGWNWGSAPVMTYDWENEQWTIPLQINVGKTVVLNGRPWKFGLDLNYYVEKADAFGPKWMLAINVTPVVKNGLASWFGLGGN
;
A
#
# COMPACT_ATOMS: atom_id res chain seq x y z
N MET A 1 49.30 -53.71 -11.21
CA MET A 1 48.25 -52.71 -11.58
C MET A 1 48.43 -51.53 -10.65
N ALA A 2 49.11 -50.48 -11.11
CA ALA A 2 49.39 -49.26 -10.34
C ALA A 2 48.34 -48.20 -10.74
N VAL A 3 47.58 -47.74 -9.77
CA VAL A 3 46.61 -46.66 -9.94
C VAL A 3 47.32 -45.34 -9.66
N MET A 4 47.49 -44.54 -10.69
CA MET A 4 48.14 -43.23 -10.66
C MET A 4 47.09 -42.18 -10.23
N LEU A 5 47.25 -41.64 -9.02
CA LEU A 5 46.41 -40.56 -8.49
C LEU A 5 46.86 -39.22 -9.11
N LEU A 6 46.07 -38.63 -10.00
CA LEU A 6 46.29 -37.29 -10.53
C LEU A 6 45.77 -36.28 -9.48
N VAL A 7 46.69 -35.57 -8.82
CA VAL A 7 46.34 -34.39 -8.01
C VAL A 7 46.22 -33.19 -8.93
N LEU A 8 44.98 -32.74 -9.18
CA LEU A 8 44.71 -31.47 -9.84
C LEU A 8 44.89 -30.36 -8.81
N THR A 9 46.02 -29.66 -8.85
CA THR A 9 46.17 -28.36 -8.16
C THR A 9 45.42 -27.30 -8.95
N SER A 10 44.26 -26.90 -8.45
CA SER A 10 43.58 -25.71 -8.89
C SER A 10 44.32 -24.47 -8.38
N THR A 11 45.09 -23.82 -9.24
CA THR A 11 45.54 -22.44 -9.04
C THR A 11 44.33 -21.55 -9.13
N ALA A 12 43.85 -21.08 -7.98
CA ALA A 12 42.91 -19.98 -7.91
C ALA A 12 43.63 -18.72 -8.43
N ILE A 13 43.34 -18.32 -9.66
CA ILE A 13 43.68 -17.00 -10.20
C ILE A 13 42.86 -16.02 -9.36
N ALA A 14 43.53 -15.28 -8.47
CA ALA A 14 42.94 -14.14 -7.80
C ALA A 14 42.50 -13.15 -8.90
N GLN A 15 41.20 -13.08 -9.22
CA GLN A 15 40.63 -12.03 -10.03
C GLN A 15 40.92 -10.72 -9.29
N SER A 16 41.77 -9.85 -9.88
CA SER A 16 41.96 -8.47 -9.39
C SER A 16 40.58 -7.85 -9.22
N ALA A 17 40.32 -7.24 -8.06
CA ALA A 17 39.04 -6.60 -7.81
C ALA A 17 38.77 -5.61 -8.94
N GLU A 18 37.62 -5.75 -9.63
CA GLU A 18 37.21 -4.86 -10.73
C GLU A 18 37.01 -3.42 -10.25
N TRP A 19 36.94 -3.20 -8.93
CA TRP A 19 36.62 -1.94 -8.28
C TRP A 19 37.62 -1.63 -7.16
N GLU A 20 38.11 -0.38 -7.15
CA GLU A 20 39.00 0.15 -6.12
C GLU A 20 38.29 1.28 -5.33
N PRO A 21 38.38 1.30 -3.99
CA PRO A 21 37.79 2.36 -3.20
C PRO A 21 38.47 3.70 -3.46
N VAL A 22 37.68 4.77 -3.58
CA VAL A 22 38.17 6.16 -3.66
C VAL A 22 38.33 6.65 -2.22
N ILE A 23 39.59 6.74 -1.77
CA ILE A 23 39.96 7.14 -0.41
C ILE A 23 40.73 8.47 -0.43
N GLY A 24 40.55 9.25 0.62
CA GLY A 24 41.17 10.55 0.84
C GLY A 24 40.22 11.71 0.54
N GLU A 25 40.20 12.67 1.47
CA GLU A 25 39.31 13.84 1.39
C GLU A 25 39.47 14.59 0.07
N GLU A 26 40.69 14.78 -0.40
CA GLU A 26 40.97 15.49 -1.66
C GLU A 26 40.38 14.76 -2.87
N ASN A 27 40.52 13.45 -2.94
CA ASN A 27 39.97 12.64 -4.03
C ASN A 27 38.45 12.69 -4.08
N LEU A 28 37.81 12.63 -2.91
CA LEU A 28 36.35 12.70 -2.78
C LEU A 28 35.84 14.12 -3.12
N ARG A 29 36.54 15.17 -2.68
CA ARG A 29 36.24 16.54 -3.05
C ARG A 29 36.38 16.77 -4.57
N ASN A 30 37.43 16.26 -5.19
CA ASN A 30 37.66 16.34 -6.63
C ASN A 30 36.58 15.62 -7.45
N PHE A 31 36.03 14.55 -6.90
CA PHE A 31 34.90 13.83 -7.52
C PHE A 31 33.61 14.67 -7.53
N MET A 32 33.34 15.49 -6.50
CA MET A 32 32.08 16.24 -6.36
C MET A 32 32.18 17.69 -6.81
N SER A 33 33.31 18.39 -6.55
CA SER A 33 33.45 19.82 -6.77
C SER A 33 33.32 20.21 -8.23
N GLY A 34 32.43 21.14 -8.52
CA GLY A 34 32.16 21.63 -9.88
C GLY A 34 31.45 20.60 -10.79
N LYS A 35 30.90 19.54 -10.23
CA LYS A 35 30.26 18.48 -11.03
C LYS A 35 28.76 18.63 -11.07
N THR A 36 28.19 18.19 -12.18
CA THR A 36 26.75 17.99 -12.36
C THR A 36 26.48 16.48 -12.41
N LEU A 37 25.69 15.97 -11.46
CA LEU A 37 25.20 14.59 -11.46
C LEU A 37 23.80 14.57 -12.03
N GLU A 38 23.58 13.78 -13.08
CA GLU A 38 22.27 13.60 -13.72
C GLU A 38 21.77 12.16 -13.50
N TRP A 39 20.51 12.01 -13.20
CA TRP A 39 19.87 10.70 -13.06
C TRP A 39 18.45 10.71 -13.61
N GLU A 40 18.00 9.54 -13.95
CA GLU A 40 16.63 9.31 -14.39
C GLU A 40 15.79 8.86 -13.20
N GLU A 41 14.75 9.63 -12.92
CA GLU A 41 13.76 9.29 -11.88
C GLU A 41 12.86 8.13 -12.34
N PRO A 42 12.26 7.36 -11.41
CA PRO A 42 11.22 6.41 -11.76
C PRO A 42 10.10 7.09 -12.56
N GLY A 43 9.92 6.67 -13.83
CA GLY A 43 8.99 7.32 -14.77
C GLY A 43 9.63 8.07 -15.93
N GLY A 44 10.96 7.99 -16.08
CA GLY A 44 11.71 8.53 -17.23
C GLY A 44 12.03 10.03 -17.16
N ALA A 45 11.65 10.69 -16.08
CA ALA A 45 11.99 12.09 -15.84
C ALA A 45 13.45 12.26 -15.39
N ARG A 46 14.11 13.32 -15.84
CA ARG A 46 15.51 13.57 -15.48
C ARG A 46 15.62 14.64 -14.41
N SER A 47 16.38 14.34 -13.35
CA SER A 47 16.80 15.28 -12.32
C SER A 47 18.30 15.48 -12.39
N ARG A 48 18.78 16.64 -11.92
CA ARG A 48 20.21 16.93 -11.85
C ARG A 48 20.57 17.63 -10.55
N GLY A 49 21.74 17.31 -10.02
CA GLY A 49 22.36 18.00 -8.88
C GLY A 49 23.64 18.70 -9.32
N GLU A 50 23.76 19.98 -9.05
CA GLU A 50 24.98 20.77 -9.27
C GLU A 50 25.68 20.95 -7.93
N TYR A 51 26.96 20.60 -7.84
CA TYR A 51 27.74 20.63 -6.61
C TYR A 51 28.97 21.56 -6.76
N ARG A 52 29.12 22.52 -5.85
CA ARG A 52 30.16 23.51 -5.87
C ARG A 52 31.28 23.18 -4.90
N ALA A 53 32.48 23.72 -5.14
CA ALA A 53 33.66 23.47 -4.32
C ALA A 53 33.50 23.97 -2.86
N ASP A 54 32.64 24.93 -2.62
CA ASP A 54 32.33 25.47 -1.29
C ASP A 54 31.42 24.60 -0.43
N GLY A 55 31.05 23.39 -0.89
CA GLY A 55 30.14 22.48 -0.19
C GLY A 55 28.66 22.81 -0.44
N THR A 56 28.34 23.82 -1.24
CA THR A 56 26.96 24.08 -1.63
C THR A 56 26.57 23.23 -2.82
N GLY A 57 25.27 22.93 -2.92
CA GLY A 57 24.70 22.23 -4.06
C GLY A 57 23.28 22.67 -4.32
N THR A 58 22.81 22.44 -5.54
CA THR A 58 21.43 22.71 -5.97
C THR A 58 20.88 21.51 -6.70
N LEU A 59 19.76 20.99 -6.23
CA LEU A 59 18.99 19.97 -6.93
C LEU A 59 17.94 20.63 -7.80
N TYR A 60 17.92 20.28 -9.07
CA TYR A 60 16.87 20.65 -10.04
C TYR A 60 16.00 19.42 -10.27
N SER A 61 14.79 19.44 -9.75
CA SER A 61 13.84 18.37 -9.98
C SER A 61 13.12 18.54 -11.31
N TRP A 62 12.59 17.45 -11.82
CA TRP A 62 11.82 17.43 -13.07
C TRP A 62 10.68 18.47 -13.14
N GLY A 63 10.06 18.84 -12.04
CA GLY A 63 9.00 19.86 -11.99
C GLY A 63 9.50 21.31 -11.97
N GLY A 64 10.80 21.57 -12.22
CA GLY A 64 11.40 22.90 -12.17
C GLY A 64 11.67 23.42 -10.75
N ALA A 65 11.34 22.67 -9.70
CA ALA A 65 11.66 23.05 -8.34
C ALA A 65 13.17 22.96 -8.09
N GLN A 66 13.72 24.00 -7.46
CA GLN A 66 15.11 24.05 -7.04
C GLN A 66 15.18 23.86 -5.53
N MET A 67 16.09 23.00 -5.07
CA MET A 67 16.30 22.74 -3.65
C MET A 67 17.78 22.84 -3.30
N SER A 68 18.08 23.44 -2.14
CA SER A 68 19.42 23.42 -1.57
C SER A 68 19.83 21.98 -1.25
N ARG A 69 21.06 21.62 -1.65
CA ARG A 69 21.63 20.28 -1.46
C ARG A 69 23.10 20.37 -1.05
N PRO A 70 23.39 20.94 0.14
CA PRO A 70 24.76 21.04 0.62
C PRO A 70 25.39 19.65 0.77
N TRP A 71 26.71 19.60 0.57
CA TRP A 71 27.47 18.38 0.64
C TRP A 71 28.79 18.57 1.41
N GLU A 72 29.29 17.49 1.98
CA GLU A 72 30.55 17.45 2.73
C GLU A 72 31.24 16.10 2.55
N VAL A 73 32.54 16.09 2.77
CA VAL A 73 33.31 14.85 2.95
C VAL A 73 33.37 14.55 4.42
N LYS A 74 33.01 13.32 4.81
CA LYS A 74 33.05 12.84 6.17
C LYS A 74 34.10 11.72 6.30
N GLY A 75 35.10 11.99 7.12
CA GLY A 75 36.25 11.08 7.17
C GLY A 75 37.05 11.12 5.87
N ASP A 76 37.67 10.00 5.53
CA ASP A 76 38.47 9.82 4.32
C ASP A 76 37.83 8.94 3.26
N ASP A 77 36.60 8.46 3.51
CA ASP A 77 35.95 7.45 2.68
C ASP A 77 34.49 7.77 2.32
N GLN A 78 33.91 8.90 2.79
CA GLN A 78 32.48 9.16 2.59
C GLN A 78 32.20 10.55 2.03
N ILE A 79 31.26 10.62 1.11
CA ILE A 79 30.61 11.86 0.65
C ILE A 79 29.18 11.88 1.21
N CYS A 80 28.85 12.94 1.93
CA CYS A 80 27.52 13.15 2.51
C CYS A 80 26.82 14.32 1.83
N VAL A 81 25.55 14.16 1.52
CA VAL A 81 24.70 15.18 0.91
C VAL A 81 23.47 15.36 1.78
N THR A 82 23.14 16.61 2.09
CA THR A 82 21.96 16.94 2.88
C THR A 82 20.85 17.50 1.99
N ALA A 83 19.68 16.93 2.05
CA ALA A 83 18.48 17.44 1.41
C ALA A 83 17.30 17.37 2.39
N ARG A 84 16.54 18.44 2.54
CA ARG A 84 15.37 18.52 3.44
C ARG A 84 15.65 18.03 4.86
N GLN A 85 16.80 18.41 5.44
CA GLN A 85 17.26 18.03 6.79
C GLN A 85 17.64 16.54 6.95
N VAL A 86 17.71 15.79 5.85
CA VAL A 86 18.20 14.40 5.84
C VAL A 86 19.57 14.37 5.19
N THR A 87 20.55 13.82 5.89
CA THR A 87 21.91 13.61 5.37
C THR A 87 22.07 12.15 4.97
N GLN A 88 22.45 11.91 3.71
CA GLN A 88 22.79 10.61 3.18
C GLN A 88 24.28 10.59 2.84
N CYS A 89 24.94 9.46 3.10
CA CYS A 89 26.39 9.30 2.88
C CYS A 89 26.65 8.08 1.99
N TRP A 90 27.63 8.22 1.10
CA TRP A 90 28.07 7.17 0.17
C TRP A 90 29.58 7.00 0.23
N ARG A 91 30.03 5.77 0.05
CA ARG A 91 31.39 5.45 -0.35
C ARG A 91 31.47 5.35 -1.85
N LEU A 92 32.61 5.72 -2.42
CA LEU A 92 32.84 5.63 -3.84
C LEU A 92 33.87 4.55 -4.17
N GLU A 93 33.66 3.86 -5.27
CA GLU A 93 34.64 2.98 -5.88
C GLU A 93 34.80 3.34 -7.36
N LYS A 94 36.01 3.22 -7.86
CA LYS A 94 36.37 3.46 -9.26
C LYS A 94 36.63 2.14 -9.96
N ASN A 95 36.16 2.00 -11.19
CA ASN A 95 36.45 0.81 -11.98
C ASN A 95 37.91 0.81 -12.45
N THR A 96 38.60 -0.32 -12.30
CA THR A 96 40.01 -0.47 -12.63
C THR A 96 40.30 -0.51 -14.12
N THR A 97 39.29 -0.86 -14.94
CA THR A 97 39.41 -0.97 -16.41
C THR A 97 38.78 0.20 -17.16
N ASP A 98 37.76 0.84 -16.62
CA ASP A 98 37.11 2.03 -17.19
C ASP A 98 37.23 3.23 -16.24
N PRO A 99 38.17 4.16 -16.50
CA PRO A 99 38.41 5.30 -15.60
C PRO A 99 37.23 6.29 -15.51
N THR A 100 36.24 6.18 -16.38
CA THR A 100 35.03 7.01 -16.37
C THR A 100 33.90 6.38 -15.54
N LEU A 101 34.05 5.11 -15.16
CA LEU A 101 33.04 4.37 -14.44
C LEU A 101 33.35 4.33 -12.95
N TYR A 102 32.38 4.76 -12.16
CA TYR A 102 32.38 4.73 -10.71
C TYR A 102 31.14 4.01 -10.21
N ARG A 103 31.16 3.60 -8.96
CA ARG A 103 29.95 3.20 -8.22
C ARG A 103 29.92 3.85 -6.86
N SER A 104 28.76 4.25 -6.43
CA SER A 104 28.52 4.72 -5.07
C SER A 104 27.82 3.63 -4.29
N ILE A 105 28.23 3.45 -3.04
CA ILE A 105 27.68 2.50 -2.09
C ILE A 105 27.10 3.32 -0.94
N GLU A 106 25.78 3.35 -0.81
CA GLU A 106 25.12 4.06 0.29
C GLU A 106 25.48 3.42 1.62
N VAL A 107 26.02 4.23 2.55
CA VAL A 107 26.55 3.72 3.83
C VAL A 107 25.45 3.10 4.70
N ALA A 108 24.25 3.66 4.67
CA ALA A 108 23.13 3.20 5.49
C ALA A 108 22.48 1.91 4.99
N THR A 109 22.45 1.68 3.67
CA THR A 109 21.68 0.59 3.04
C THR A 109 22.54 -0.43 2.32
N GLY A 110 23.80 -0.10 1.99
CA GLY A 110 24.64 -0.90 1.11
C GLY A 110 24.21 -0.86 -0.36
N THR A 111 23.28 0.02 -0.73
CA THR A 111 22.79 0.14 -2.12
C THR A 111 23.91 0.61 -3.02
N VAL A 112 24.14 -0.13 -4.10
CA VAL A 112 25.17 0.17 -5.10
C VAL A 112 24.52 0.85 -6.31
N THR A 113 25.10 1.99 -6.72
CA THR A 113 24.62 2.77 -7.89
C THR A 113 25.80 3.07 -8.82
N GLU A 114 25.69 2.76 -10.09
CA GLU A 114 26.72 3.08 -11.08
C GLU A 114 26.68 4.55 -11.48
N ILE A 115 27.86 5.16 -11.59
CA ILE A 115 28.03 6.57 -11.98
C ILE A 115 29.02 6.61 -13.14
N ARG A 116 28.60 7.12 -14.29
CA ARG A 116 29.47 7.31 -15.45
C ARG A 116 29.78 8.78 -15.64
N MET A 117 31.06 9.13 -15.53
CA MET A 117 31.55 10.47 -15.82
C MET A 117 31.59 10.71 -17.33
N SER A 118 31.26 11.94 -17.76
CA SER A 118 31.51 12.40 -19.13
C SER A 118 33.00 12.50 -19.43
N LYS A 119 33.38 12.50 -20.71
CA LYS A 119 34.77 12.56 -21.13
C LYS A 119 35.52 13.83 -20.67
N ASP A 120 34.79 14.92 -20.50
CA ASP A 120 35.30 16.19 -19.95
C ASP A 120 35.35 16.21 -18.42
N GLY A 121 34.81 15.17 -17.79
CA GLY A 121 34.76 15.03 -16.33
C GLY A 121 33.84 16.05 -15.62
N ALA A 122 33.06 16.85 -16.34
CA ALA A 122 32.21 17.88 -15.75
C ALA A 122 30.81 17.39 -15.38
N THR A 123 30.31 16.39 -16.11
CA THR A 123 28.97 15.81 -15.91
C THR A 123 29.10 14.32 -15.62
N ALA A 124 28.27 13.80 -14.75
CA ALA A 124 28.15 12.38 -14.51
C ALA A 124 26.69 11.91 -14.66
N THR A 125 26.51 10.82 -15.36
CA THR A 125 25.21 10.16 -15.49
C THR A 125 25.12 8.99 -14.52
N VAL A 126 24.13 9.00 -13.66
CA VAL A 126 23.86 7.94 -12.69
C VAL A 126 22.93 6.92 -13.35
N LYS A 127 23.42 5.72 -13.65
CA LYS A 127 22.61 4.62 -14.17
C LYS A 127 22.05 3.80 -12.99
N GLY A 128 20.73 3.75 -12.97
CA GLY A 128 20.01 3.05 -11.92
C GLY A 128 19.91 3.94 -10.69
N GLY A 129 18.89 4.79 -10.65
CA GLY A 129 18.40 5.30 -9.38
C GLY A 129 18.24 4.13 -8.42
N PRO A 130 18.35 4.32 -7.10
CA PRO A 130 18.47 3.23 -6.16
C PRO A 130 17.37 2.21 -6.42
N LYS A 131 17.74 0.98 -6.80
CA LYS A 131 16.86 -0.17 -6.59
C LYS A 131 16.64 -0.17 -5.08
N ALA A 132 15.43 0.19 -4.67
CA ALA A 132 15.03 0.23 -3.28
C ALA A 132 15.19 -1.17 -2.66
N THR A 133 16.36 -1.39 -2.05
CA THR A 133 16.54 -2.40 -1.01
C THR A 133 16.45 -1.63 0.29
N GLY A 134 15.33 -1.84 0.99
CA GLY A 134 14.88 -1.04 2.11
C GLY A 134 15.94 -0.63 3.10
N ASN A 135 16.00 0.65 3.46
CA ASN A 135 15.85 1.08 4.84
C ASN A 135 15.76 2.61 4.98
N LYS A 136 14.83 3.02 5.80
CA LYS A 136 14.54 4.25 6.58
C LYS A 136 15.44 5.48 6.38
N GLY A 137 14.84 6.57 5.80
CA GLY A 137 15.33 7.92 5.97
C GLY A 137 14.95 8.89 4.85
N GLY A 138 13.69 9.34 4.81
CA GLY A 138 13.10 10.29 3.85
C GLY A 138 12.18 9.56 2.85
N PRO A 139 11.08 10.16 2.33
CA PRO A 139 10.13 9.40 1.55
C PRO A 139 10.73 9.01 0.18
N ALA A 140 11.61 7.99 0.19
CA ALA A 140 11.80 7.14 -0.97
C ALA A 140 10.43 6.59 -1.34
N ALA A 141 10.09 6.52 -2.62
CA ALA A 141 8.88 5.80 -3.03
C ALA A 141 8.94 4.42 -2.38
N ALA A 142 8.00 4.16 -1.47
CA ALA A 142 7.99 2.93 -0.70
C ALA A 142 8.03 1.73 -1.67
N SER A 143 8.81 0.71 -1.35
CA SER A 143 8.91 -0.48 -2.18
C SER A 143 7.55 -1.16 -2.34
N ALA A 144 7.37 -1.96 -3.39
CA ALA A 144 6.14 -2.73 -3.57
C ALA A 144 5.81 -3.57 -2.32
N ASP A 145 6.82 -4.05 -1.59
CA ASP A 145 6.66 -4.84 -0.36
C ASP A 145 6.17 -3.98 0.80
N GLU A 146 6.77 -2.80 1.00
CA GLU A 146 6.32 -1.85 2.03
C GLU A 146 4.90 -1.38 1.78
N ILE A 147 4.57 -1.10 0.51
CA ILE A 147 3.21 -0.69 0.13
C ILE A 147 2.24 -1.86 0.29
N ALA A 148 2.62 -3.08 -0.07
CA ALA A 148 1.79 -4.26 0.15
C ALA A 148 1.48 -4.46 1.64
N ALA A 149 2.47 -4.27 2.52
CA ALA A 149 2.30 -4.30 3.96
C ALA A 149 1.37 -3.19 4.45
N GLN A 150 1.56 -1.97 3.95
CA GLN A 150 0.72 -0.83 4.31
C GLN A 150 -0.72 -1.00 3.82
N LEU A 151 -0.95 -1.41 2.58
CA LEU A 151 -2.30 -1.66 2.04
C LEU A 151 -3.00 -2.88 2.68
N SER A 152 -2.27 -3.72 3.40
CA SER A 152 -2.82 -4.82 4.19
C SER A 152 -3.10 -4.43 5.66
N ASN A 153 -2.64 -3.25 6.08
CA ASN A 153 -2.84 -2.70 7.41
C ASN A 153 -3.99 -1.69 7.41
N PRO A 154 -5.13 -1.96 8.09
CA PRO A 154 -6.27 -1.04 8.14
C PRO A 154 -5.95 0.29 8.87
N ALA A 155 -4.90 0.33 9.70
CA ALA A 155 -4.38 1.54 10.36
C ALA A 155 -3.19 2.18 9.61
N SER A 156 -3.10 1.98 8.29
CA SER A 156 -2.01 2.50 7.46
C SER A 156 -2.02 4.03 7.37
N ALA A 157 -0.83 4.60 7.10
CA ALA A 157 -0.68 6.02 6.75
C ALA A 157 -0.87 6.29 5.24
N VAL A 158 -1.12 5.26 4.45
CA VAL A 158 -1.26 5.35 2.99
C VAL A 158 -2.72 5.49 2.60
N ALA A 159 -3.04 6.59 1.92
CA ALA A 159 -4.36 6.75 1.33
C ALA A 159 -4.51 5.91 0.06
N SER A 160 -5.67 5.30 -0.10
CA SER A 160 -5.99 4.45 -1.25
C SER A 160 -7.46 4.52 -1.63
N LEU A 161 -7.74 4.19 -2.89
CA LEU A 161 -9.10 4.11 -3.42
C LEU A 161 -9.36 2.65 -3.83
N THR A 162 -10.14 1.92 -3.06
CA THR A 162 -10.44 0.52 -3.37
C THR A 162 -11.72 0.41 -4.17
N PHE A 163 -11.61 -0.20 -5.35
CA PHE A 163 -12.72 -0.63 -6.18
C PHE A 163 -12.79 -2.15 -6.11
N ARG A 164 -13.84 -2.67 -5.48
CA ARG A 164 -14.07 -4.10 -5.34
C ARG A 164 -15.22 -4.51 -6.24
N ASN A 165 -14.89 -5.23 -7.30
CA ASN A 165 -15.86 -5.76 -8.28
C ASN A 165 -16.30 -7.15 -7.80
N GLN A 166 -17.53 -7.28 -7.33
CA GLN A 166 -18.05 -8.47 -6.66
C GLN A 166 -19.10 -9.14 -7.51
N PHE A 167 -18.87 -10.40 -7.85
CA PHE A 167 -19.82 -11.29 -8.53
C PHE A 167 -20.35 -12.26 -7.48
N ARG A 168 -21.69 -12.27 -7.28
CA ARG A 168 -22.37 -13.15 -6.32
C ARG A 168 -23.28 -14.11 -7.02
N TRP A 169 -23.31 -15.33 -6.54
CA TRP A 169 -24.29 -16.35 -6.87
C TRP A 169 -25.02 -16.69 -5.60
N PHE A 170 -26.33 -16.86 -5.73
CA PHE A 170 -27.25 -17.05 -4.60
C PHE A 170 -27.77 -18.47 -4.57
N GLU A 171 -28.39 -18.82 -3.44
CA GLU A 171 -29.20 -20.04 -3.25
C GLU A 171 -30.23 -19.79 -2.15
N GLY A 172 -31.23 -20.65 -2.02
CA GLY A 172 -32.20 -20.62 -0.95
C GLY A 172 -33.53 -21.31 -1.30
N ASP A 173 -34.44 -21.28 -0.34
CA ASP A 173 -35.74 -21.99 -0.44
C ASP A 173 -36.75 -21.25 -1.35
N LEU A 174 -36.52 -19.97 -1.67
CA LEU A 174 -37.41 -19.23 -2.57
C LEU A 174 -37.32 -19.76 -4.00
N PRO A 175 -38.47 -19.88 -4.70
CA PRO A 175 -38.51 -20.37 -6.08
C PRO A 175 -37.59 -19.54 -7.01
N GLY A 176 -36.61 -20.21 -7.65
CA GLY A 176 -35.65 -19.59 -8.55
C GLY A 176 -34.45 -18.91 -7.85
N ALA A 177 -34.26 -19.13 -6.56
CA ALA A 177 -33.12 -18.60 -5.80
C ALA A 177 -31.76 -19.04 -6.37
N ASP A 178 -31.62 -20.30 -6.75
CA ASP A 178 -30.38 -20.91 -7.25
C ASP A 178 -29.94 -20.38 -8.64
N ASP A 179 -30.87 -19.76 -9.38
CA ASP A 179 -30.60 -19.17 -10.68
C ASP A 179 -30.17 -17.70 -10.58
N GLN A 180 -30.14 -17.14 -9.37
CA GLN A 180 -29.86 -15.73 -9.17
C GLN A 180 -28.36 -15.41 -9.08
N SER A 181 -28.00 -14.28 -9.67
CA SER A 181 -26.67 -13.70 -9.54
C SER A 181 -26.74 -12.17 -9.45
N SER A 182 -25.67 -11.53 -8.98
CA SER A 182 -25.56 -10.09 -9.01
C SER A 182 -24.13 -9.64 -9.22
N TYR A 183 -23.97 -8.43 -9.75
CA TYR A 183 -22.70 -7.73 -9.83
C TYR A 183 -22.77 -6.46 -9.02
N THR A 184 -21.72 -6.20 -8.21
CA THR A 184 -21.63 -5.01 -7.36
C THR A 184 -20.24 -4.41 -7.48
N ILE A 185 -20.16 -3.10 -7.68
CA ILE A 185 -18.93 -2.33 -7.52
C ILE A 185 -18.98 -1.65 -6.15
N PHE A 186 -18.22 -2.14 -5.19
CA PHE A 186 -18.05 -1.49 -3.90
C PHE A 186 -16.86 -0.55 -3.97
N PHE A 187 -17.09 0.75 -3.79
CA PHE A 187 -16.06 1.77 -3.73
C PHE A 187 -15.82 2.19 -2.28
N GLN A 188 -14.58 2.03 -1.82
CA GLN A 188 -14.18 2.38 -0.46
C GLN A 188 -12.81 3.08 -0.46
N PRO A 189 -12.75 4.41 -0.35
CA PRO A 189 -11.53 5.14 0.01
C PRO A 189 -11.07 4.78 1.42
N ILE A 190 -9.75 4.73 1.61
CA ILE A 190 -9.11 4.69 2.92
C ILE A 190 -8.31 5.97 3.05
N LEU A 191 -8.72 6.85 3.95
CA LEU A 191 -8.18 8.20 4.10
C LEU A 191 -7.59 8.38 5.51
N PRO A 192 -6.27 8.23 5.67
CA PRO A 192 -5.60 8.48 6.95
C PRO A 192 -5.39 9.98 7.18
N PHE A 193 -5.73 10.46 8.37
CA PHE A 193 -5.44 11.80 8.87
C PHE A 193 -4.41 11.68 10.00
N PRO A 194 -3.13 11.98 9.75
CA PRO A 194 -2.08 11.89 10.75
C PRO A 194 -2.25 12.96 11.84
N LEU A 195 -1.98 12.58 13.09
CA LEU A 195 -2.00 13.45 14.24
C LEU A 195 -0.57 13.74 14.73
N ALA A 196 -0.40 14.79 15.54
CA ALA A 196 0.92 15.26 16.00
C ALA A 196 1.69 14.20 16.81
N ASN A 197 1.01 13.29 17.50
CA ASN A 197 1.56 12.19 18.30
C ASN A 197 1.88 10.91 17.51
N LYS A 198 1.88 10.97 16.16
CA LYS A 198 2.02 9.84 15.22
C LYS A 198 0.83 8.89 15.13
N ASP A 199 -0.23 9.13 15.89
CA ASP A 199 -1.50 8.43 15.75
C ASP A 199 -2.25 8.91 14.51
N LYS A 200 -3.39 8.32 14.20
CA LYS A 200 -4.16 8.64 13.01
C LYS A 200 -5.65 8.50 13.28
N ILE A 201 -6.43 9.33 12.61
CA ILE A 201 -7.82 9.04 12.36
C ILE A 201 -7.90 8.41 10.97
N ILE A 202 -8.45 7.22 10.87
CA ILE A 202 -8.71 6.54 9.59
C ILE A 202 -10.17 6.75 9.26
N TRP A 203 -10.44 7.37 8.12
CA TRP A 203 -11.78 7.51 7.57
C TRP A 203 -11.96 6.57 6.38
N ARG A 204 -13.00 5.73 6.44
CA ARG A 204 -13.33 4.73 5.41
C ARG A 204 -14.80 4.87 4.98
N PRO A 205 -15.15 5.86 4.16
CA PRO A 205 -16.48 5.90 3.55
C PRO A 205 -16.59 4.80 2.50
N GLY A 206 -17.78 4.23 2.33
CA GLY A 206 -18.02 3.20 1.34
C GLY A 206 -19.41 3.28 0.76
N VAL A 207 -19.55 3.00 -0.54
CA VAL A 207 -20.81 2.93 -1.26
C VAL A 207 -20.75 1.83 -2.31
N SER A 208 -21.87 1.13 -2.52
CA SER A 208 -21.99 0.15 -3.60
C SER A 208 -22.86 0.66 -4.73
N LEU A 209 -22.37 0.48 -5.96
CA LEU A 209 -23.22 0.44 -7.15
C LEU A 209 -23.58 -1.03 -7.40
N VAL A 210 -24.84 -1.37 -7.19
CA VAL A 210 -25.36 -2.71 -7.46
C VAL A 210 -25.95 -2.73 -8.85
N VAL A 211 -25.59 -3.74 -9.61
CA VAL A 211 -26.15 -4.00 -10.94
C VAL A 211 -26.91 -5.31 -10.84
N ASP A 212 -28.20 -5.25 -11.14
CA ASP A 212 -29.08 -6.42 -11.18
C ASP A 212 -29.14 -7.19 -9.83
N LYS A 213 -29.41 -6.47 -8.72
CA LYS A 213 -29.67 -7.11 -7.43
C LYS A 213 -31.00 -7.87 -7.50
N PRO A 214 -31.02 -9.19 -7.29
CA PRO A 214 -32.27 -9.95 -7.29
C PRO A 214 -33.12 -9.57 -6.07
N ILE A 215 -34.34 -9.14 -6.33
CA ILE A 215 -35.36 -8.84 -5.32
C ILE A 215 -36.53 -9.77 -5.56
N PHE A 216 -36.89 -10.56 -4.57
CA PHE A 216 -38.03 -11.48 -4.65
C PHE A 216 -39.35 -10.67 -4.61
N ASP A 217 -40.24 -10.91 -5.59
CA ASP A 217 -41.59 -10.32 -5.63
C ASP A 217 -42.61 -11.40 -5.25
N PRO A 218 -43.23 -11.36 -4.06
CA PRO A 218 -44.27 -12.31 -3.68
C PRO A 218 -45.50 -12.30 -4.57
N GLY A 219 -45.73 -11.20 -5.29
CA GLY A 219 -46.88 -11.05 -6.21
C GLY A 219 -46.66 -11.64 -7.60
N LYS A 220 -45.44 -11.91 -7.97
CA LYS A 220 -44.99 -12.57 -9.19
C LYS A 220 -43.98 -13.63 -8.80
N PRO A 221 -44.25 -14.92 -8.90
CA PRO A 221 -43.26 -15.94 -8.46
C PRO A 221 -41.96 -15.78 -9.24
N GLY A 222 -40.95 -15.17 -8.59
CA GLY A 222 -39.65 -14.92 -9.19
C GLY A 222 -38.92 -13.73 -8.59
N PHE A 223 -37.83 -13.36 -9.23
CA PHE A 223 -36.97 -12.24 -8.83
C PHE A 223 -36.97 -11.17 -9.91
N ASP A 224 -37.06 -9.91 -9.49
CA ASP A 224 -36.85 -8.74 -10.34
C ASP A 224 -35.47 -8.15 -10.05
N GLY A 225 -34.71 -7.77 -11.10
CA GLY A 225 -33.42 -7.15 -10.99
C GLY A 225 -33.49 -5.66 -10.62
N LYS A 226 -32.70 -5.20 -9.65
CA LYS A 226 -32.63 -3.79 -9.26
C LYS A 226 -31.21 -3.26 -9.41
N THR A 227 -31.09 -2.09 -10.07
CA THR A 227 -29.81 -1.40 -10.25
C THR A 227 -29.85 -0.03 -9.58
N GLY A 228 -28.79 0.31 -8.84
CA GLY A 228 -28.65 1.61 -8.17
C GLY A 228 -27.56 1.66 -7.13
N LEU A 229 -27.46 2.79 -6.44
CA LEU A 229 -26.55 2.98 -5.31
C LEU A 229 -27.20 2.49 -4.01
N THR A 230 -26.40 1.89 -3.15
CA THR A 230 -26.81 1.53 -1.77
C THR A 230 -26.56 2.70 -0.81
N ASP A 231 -26.92 2.52 0.43
CA ASP A 231 -26.57 3.43 1.51
C ASP A 231 -25.06 3.61 1.63
N ILE A 232 -24.63 4.83 1.97
CA ILE A 232 -23.25 5.14 2.27
C ILE A 232 -22.95 4.70 3.71
N ILE A 233 -21.97 3.83 3.87
CA ILE A 233 -21.37 3.51 5.17
C ILE A 233 -20.16 4.41 5.41
N SER A 234 -19.85 4.74 6.64
CA SER A 234 -18.74 5.61 6.99
C SER A 234 -18.15 5.22 8.34
N GLU A 235 -16.90 4.77 8.34
CA GLU A 235 -16.16 4.40 9.55
C GLU A 235 -15.13 5.47 9.86
N GLN A 236 -15.08 5.93 11.09
CA GLN A 236 -14.09 6.88 11.61
C GLN A 236 -13.44 6.29 12.86
N VAL A 237 -12.19 5.87 12.74
CA VAL A 237 -11.46 5.16 13.79
C VAL A 237 -10.18 5.89 14.13
N TYR A 238 -10.03 6.32 15.39
CA TYR A 238 -8.73 6.70 15.93
C TYR A 238 -7.88 5.45 16.10
N THR A 239 -6.64 5.48 15.63
CA THR A 239 -5.73 4.33 15.68
C THR A 239 -4.38 4.73 16.28
N HIS A 240 -3.91 3.91 17.21
CA HIS A 240 -2.57 3.94 17.77
C HIS A 240 -1.82 2.66 17.37
N THR A 241 -0.57 2.81 16.94
CA THR A 241 0.29 1.65 16.65
C THR A 241 1.54 1.75 17.51
N THR A 242 1.73 0.79 18.40
CA THR A 242 2.89 0.74 19.29
C THR A 242 4.17 0.42 18.51
N GLU A 243 5.34 0.68 19.10
CA GLU A 243 6.65 0.34 18.52
C GLU A 243 6.78 -1.16 18.21
N ASN A 244 6.13 -2.00 19.01
CA ASN A 244 6.09 -3.45 18.81
C ASN A 244 5.07 -3.88 17.75
N GLY A 245 4.38 -2.93 17.08
CA GLY A 245 3.42 -3.20 16.01
C GLY A 245 2.04 -3.68 16.50
N ILE A 246 1.67 -3.46 17.76
CA ILE A 246 0.29 -3.65 18.22
C ILE A 246 -0.55 -2.48 17.74
N ILE A 247 -1.67 -2.77 17.10
CA ILE A 247 -2.65 -1.80 16.60
C ILE A 247 -3.82 -1.80 17.59
N LEU A 248 -4.15 -0.62 18.07
CA LEU A 248 -5.33 -0.36 18.90
C LEU A 248 -6.14 0.74 18.22
N GLY A 249 -7.44 0.54 18.07
CA GLY A 249 -8.31 1.55 17.49
C GLY A 249 -9.68 1.55 18.13
N GLY A 250 -10.27 2.74 18.18
CA GLY A 250 -11.63 2.95 18.64
C GLY A 250 -12.27 4.12 17.91
N GLY A 251 -13.53 3.98 17.59
CA GLY A 251 -14.26 4.98 16.82
C GLY A 251 -15.73 4.64 16.68
N PHE A 252 -16.28 5.04 15.56
CA PHE A 252 -17.69 4.81 15.27
C PHE A 252 -17.89 4.52 13.78
N ILE A 253 -18.96 3.79 13.51
CA ILE A 253 -19.49 3.52 12.17
C ILE A 253 -20.87 4.17 12.05
N THR A 254 -21.15 4.77 10.90
CA THR A 254 -22.45 5.33 10.53
C THR A 254 -22.91 4.79 9.21
N THR A 255 -24.20 4.61 9.03
CA THR A 255 -24.83 4.39 7.72
C THR A 255 -25.81 5.52 7.43
N LEU A 256 -25.67 6.10 6.24
CA LEU A 256 -26.49 7.19 5.75
C LEU A 256 -27.47 6.60 4.74
N PRO A 257 -28.79 6.78 4.92
CA PRO A 257 -29.79 6.21 4.02
C PRO A 257 -29.85 7.00 2.71
N THR A 258 -28.89 6.75 1.83
CA THR A 258 -28.67 7.44 0.56
C THR A 258 -28.95 6.56 -0.65
N GLY A 259 -29.46 5.35 -0.42
CA GLY A 259 -29.79 4.43 -1.50
C GLY A 259 -30.81 5.00 -2.48
N THR A 260 -30.65 4.65 -3.74
CA THR A 260 -31.42 5.27 -4.85
C THR A 260 -32.82 4.69 -5.04
N SER A 261 -33.18 3.65 -4.29
CA SER A 261 -34.52 3.07 -4.26
C SER A 261 -34.78 2.39 -2.92
N SER A 262 -36.05 2.11 -2.60
CA SER A 262 -36.48 1.47 -1.38
C SER A 262 -35.83 0.09 -1.13
N GLU A 263 -35.48 -0.63 -2.19
CA GLU A 263 -34.88 -1.97 -2.12
C GLU A 263 -33.34 -1.90 -1.92
N LEU A 264 -32.76 -0.72 -2.03
CA LEU A 264 -31.32 -0.47 -1.90
C LEU A 264 -30.94 0.39 -0.69
N THR A 265 -31.92 0.82 0.11
CA THR A 265 -31.73 1.57 1.36
C THR A 265 -32.46 0.92 2.51
N SER A 266 -31.91 1.05 3.71
CA SER A 266 -32.64 0.76 4.96
C SER A 266 -33.69 1.84 5.26
N GLY A 267 -33.49 3.05 4.73
CA GLY A 267 -34.27 4.24 5.10
C GLY A 267 -33.97 4.76 6.50
N GLN A 268 -32.95 4.21 7.16
CA GLN A 268 -32.56 4.52 8.51
C GLN A 268 -31.13 5.06 8.59
N TRP A 269 -30.95 6.14 9.32
CA TRP A 269 -29.64 6.53 9.83
C TRP A 269 -29.25 5.56 10.93
N SER A 270 -28.08 4.96 10.82
CA SER A 270 -27.56 4.11 11.90
C SER A 270 -26.20 4.57 12.37
N LEU A 271 -25.91 4.32 13.64
CA LEU A 271 -24.68 4.69 14.31
C LEU A 271 -24.30 3.61 15.33
N GLY A 272 -23.02 3.44 15.57
CA GLY A 272 -22.54 2.59 16.63
C GLY A 272 -21.03 2.56 16.78
N PRO A 273 -20.51 1.89 17.82
CA PRO A 273 -19.09 1.80 18.10
C PRO A 273 -18.36 0.94 17.05
N ASP A 274 -17.09 1.28 16.82
CA ASP A 274 -16.17 0.51 16.01
C ASP A 274 -14.83 0.35 16.75
N VAL A 275 -14.33 -0.87 16.84
CA VAL A 275 -13.08 -1.19 17.53
C VAL A 275 -12.15 -2.01 16.64
N VAL A 276 -10.86 -1.70 16.73
CA VAL A 276 -9.80 -2.35 15.96
C VAL A 276 -8.71 -2.82 16.91
N LEU A 277 -8.35 -4.09 16.81
CA LEU A 277 -7.25 -4.69 17.56
C LEU A 277 -6.39 -5.53 16.61
N GLY A 278 -5.07 -5.35 16.65
CA GLY A 278 -4.24 -6.11 15.73
C GLY A 278 -2.77 -6.12 16.04
N LYS A 279 -2.05 -6.87 15.20
CA LYS A 279 -0.61 -7.02 15.21
C LYS A 279 -0.06 -6.88 13.81
N LEU A 280 0.84 -5.91 13.65
CA LEU A 280 1.63 -5.71 12.44
C LEU A 280 3.00 -6.36 12.62
N SER A 281 3.39 -7.18 11.66
CA SER A 281 4.71 -7.80 11.57
C SER A 281 5.27 -7.59 10.16
N LYS A 282 6.58 -7.79 9.97
CA LYS A 282 7.20 -7.77 8.64
C LYS A 282 6.71 -8.87 7.71
N LYS A 283 6.18 -9.97 8.26
CA LYS A 283 5.77 -11.16 7.50
C LYS A 283 4.26 -11.35 7.43
N TYR A 284 3.52 -10.73 8.34
CA TYR A 284 2.06 -10.86 8.40
C TYR A 284 1.40 -9.65 9.05
N VAL A 285 0.13 -9.48 8.77
CA VAL A 285 -0.80 -8.56 9.43
C VAL A 285 -1.94 -9.41 9.98
N LEU A 286 -2.23 -9.26 11.28
CA LEU A 286 -3.37 -9.88 11.95
C LEU A 286 -4.19 -8.77 12.58
N VAL A 287 -5.46 -8.63 12.21
CA VAL A 287 -6.35 -7.57 12.74
C VAL A 287 -7.76 -8.12 12.90
N GLY A 288 -8.34 -7.85 14.07
CA GLY A 288 -9.77 -7.98 14.32
C GLY A 288 -10.42 -6.59 14.28
N ILE A 289 -11.55 -6.48 13.61
CA ILE A 289 -12.42 -5.31 13.61
C ILE A 289 -13.80 -5.79 14.04
N ALA A 290 -14.41 -5.06 14.98
CA ALA A 290 -15.75 -5.33 15.44
C ALA A 290 -16.52 -4.02 15.54
N ASN A 291 -17.66 -3.96 14.91
CA ASN A 291 -18.60 -2.85 15.07
C ASN A 291 -20.02 -3.34 15.25
N HIS A 292 -20.83 -2.46 15.78
CA HIS A 292 -22.25 -2.68 15.96
C HIS A 292 -23.00 -1.40 15.64
N GLN A 293 -24.14 -1.51 14.96
CA GLN A 293 -24.96 -0.37 14.56
C GLN A 293 -26.41 -0.58 15.01
N TRP A 294 -26.98 0.51 15.52
CA TRP A 294 -28.43 0.65 15.76
C TRP A 294 -28.98 1.75 14.88
N ASP A 295 -30.23 1.65 14.46
CA ASP A 295 -30.94 2.79 13.89
C ASP A 295 -31.14 3.89 14.95
N VAL A 296 -31.05 5.14 14.51
CA VAL A 296 -31.22 6.33 15.35
C VAL A 296 -32.37 7.21 14.88
N THR A 297 -32.63 7.26 13.59
CA THR A 297 -33.75 7.97 12.95
C THR A 297 -33.86 7.58 11.49
N GLY A 298 -35.05 7.71 10.92
CA GLY A 298 -35.27 7.41 9.50
C GLY A 298 -36.68 7.75 9.06
N TRP A 299 -37.04 7.27 7.87
CA TRP A 299 -38.37 7.45 7.27
C TRP A 299 -39.07 6.13 6.93
N THR A 300 -38.52 5.01 7.37
CA THR A 300 -39.11 3.68 7.26
C THR A 300 -39.30 3.09 8.65
N ASP A 301 -40.10 2.05 8.74
CA ASP A 301 -40.29 1.24 9.96
C ASP A 301 -39.24 0.08 10.07
N ASN A 302 -38.22 0.09 9.24
CA ASN A 302 -37.13 -0.91 9.31
C ASN A 302 -36.27 -0.65 10.53
N ASN A 303 -36.02 -1.69 11.30
CA ASN A 303 -35.04 -1.64 12.37
C ASN A 303 -33.65 -2.05 11.86
N VAL A 304 -32.63 -1.41 12.38
CA VAL A 304 -31.21 -1.77 12.13
C VAL A 304 -30.57 -2.12 13.45
N ASN A 305 -30.20 -3.37 13.61
CA ASN A 305 -29.52 -3.88 14.80
C ASN A 305 -28.51 -4.93 14.33
N LEU A 306 -27.31 -4.46 13.93
CA LEU A 306 -26.36 -5.24 13.14
C LEU A 306 -24.98 -5.24 13.78
N THR A 307 -24.44 -6.42 14.10
CA THR A 307 -23.03 -6.62 14.45
C THR A 307 -22.25 -7.04 13.23
N THR A 308 -21.08 -6.40 12.99
CA THR A 308 -20.13 -6.81 11.95
C THR A 308 -18.79 -7.15 12.58
N LEU A 309 -18.26 -8.32 12.23
CA LEU A 309 -16.96 -8.81 12.66
C LEU A 309 -16.07 -9.07 11.43
N SER A 310 -14.84 -8.59 11.47
CA SER A 310 -13.83 -8.90 10.45
C SER A 310 -12.57 -9.45 11.09
N ALA A 311 -12.08 -10.59 10.59
CA ALA A 311 -10.84 -11.22 11.04
C ALA A 311 -9.85 -11.24 9.86
N ILE A 312 -8.89 -10.33 9.87
CA ILE A 312 -7.93 -10.14 8.78
C ILE A 312 -6.64 -10.86 9.14
N LEU A 313 -6.24 -11.85 8.36
CA LEU A 313 -4.93 -12.48 8.41
C LEU A 313 -4.31 -12.40 7.02
N THR A 314 -3.23 -11.63 6.89
CA THR A 314 -2.54 -11.45 5.62
C THR A 314 -1.07 -11.80 5.78
N PHE A 315 -0.57 -12.71 4.96
CA PHE A 315 0.84 -13.06 4.84
C PHE A 315 1.52 -12.23 3.75
N LEU A 316 2.78 -11.84 4.01
CA LEU A 316 3.59 -10.97 3.16
C LEU A 316 4.87 -11.71 2.75
N PRO A 317 4.83 -12.57 1.71
CA PRO A 317 5.98 -13.37 1.30
C PRO A 317 7.08 -12.57 0.59
N GLY A 318 6.84 -11.30 0.25
CA GLY A 318 7.75 -10.45 -0.49
C GLY A 318 7.42 -10.35 -1.97
N GLY A 319 8.19 -9.51 -2.70
CA GLY A 319 7.96 -9.21 -4.11
C GLY A 319 6.62 -8.51 -4.38
N GLY A 320 6.03 -7.81 -3.40
CA GLY A 320 4.72 -7.16 -3.50
C GLY A 320 3.52 -8.11 -3.41
N TRP A 321 3.73 -9.40 -3.16
CA TRP A 321 2.66 -10.37 -2.97
C TRP A 321 2.07 -10.32 -1.57
N ASN A 322 0.78 -10.59 -1.49
CA ASN A 322 0.08 -10.90 -0.25
C ASN A 322 -0.96 -11.99 -0.51
N TRP A 323 -1.23 -12.80 0.49
CA TRP A 323 -2.32 -13.76 0.50
C TRP A 323 -2.81 -13.99 1.92
N GLY A 324 -4.03 -14.45 2.06
CA GLY A 324 -4.59 -14.65 3.38
C GLY A 324 -6.10 -14.82 3.38
N SER A 325 -6.72 -14.32 4.43
CA SER A 325 -8.16 -14.37 4.66
C SER A 325 -8.60 -13.08 5.36
N ALA A 326 -9.75 -12.54 4.96
CA ALA A 326 -10.35 -11.36 5.56
C ALA A 326 -11.89 -11.46 5.50
N PRO A 327 -12.49 -12.51 6.11
CA PRO A 327 -13.94 -12.66 6.11
C PRO A 327 -14.61 -11.49 6.83
N VAL A 328 -15.75 -11.07 6.30
CA VAL A 328 -16.67 -10.15 6.95
C VAL A 328 -17.91 -10.94 7.34
N MET A 329 -18.09 -11.13 8.62
CA MET A 329 -19.20 -11.85 9.23
C MET A 329 -20.20 -10.84 9.79
N THR A 330 -21.49 -11.10 9.63
CA THR A 330 -22.53 -10.24 10.19
C THR A 330 -23.53 -11.05 11.00
N TYR A 331 -24.05 -10.43 12.06
CA TYR A 331 -25.19 -10.92 12.79
C TYR A 331 -26.28 -9.86 12.85
N ASP A 332 -27.38 -10.16 12.20
CA ASP A 332 -28.60 -9.36 12.23
C ASP A 332 -29.44 -9.81 13.44
N TRP A 333 -29.59 -8.91 14.43
CA TRP A 333 -30.30 -9.18 15.68
C TRP A 333 -31.81 -9.14 15.51
N GLU A 334 -32.31 -8.41 14.51
CA GLU A 334 -33.75 -8.34 14.23
C GLU A 334 -34.27 -9.65 13.60
N ASN A 335 -33.45 -10.27 12.76
CA ASN A 335 -33.78 -11.51 12.08
C ASN A 335 -33.11 -12.75 12.70
N GLU A 336 -32.33 -12.57 13.78
CA GLU A 336 -31.52 -13.62 14.43
C GLU A 336 -30.65 -14.41 13.44
N GLN A 337 -30.10 -13.71 12.44
CA GLN A 337 -29.45 -14.33 11.28
C GLN A 337 -27.96 -14.01 11.22
N TRP A 338 -27.14 -15.06 11.20
CA TRP A 338 -25.73 -14.98 10.82
C TRP A 338 -25.53 -15.01 9.31
N THR A 339 -24.53 -14.26 8.84
CA THR A 339 -23.95 -14.42 7.50
C THR A 339 -22.45 -14.59 7.66
N ILE A 340 -21.93 -15.80 7.37
CA ILE A 340 -20.54 -16.19 7.63
C ILE A 340 -19.90 -16.74 6.36
N PRO A 341 -18.94 -16.02 5.74
CA PRO A 341 -18.14 -16.56 4.65
C PRO A 341 -16.86 -17.24 5.16
N LEU A 342 -16.46 -18.33 4.52
CA LEU A 342 -15.07 -18.76 4.43
C LEU A 342 -14.43 -17.99 3.27
N GLN A 343 -13.34 -17.28 3.52
CA GLN A 343 -12.74 -16.41 2.55
C GLN A 343 -11.25 -16.68 2.39
N ILE A 344 -10.77 -16.68 1.15
CA ILE A 344 -9.36 -16.63 0.80
C ILE A 344 -9.11 -15.46 -0.16
N ASN A 345 -7.93 -14.87 -0.05
CA ASN A 345 -7.53 -13.81 -0.96
C ASN A 345 -6.07 -13.91 -1.36
N VAL A 346 -5.78 -13.37 -2.54
CA VAL A 346 -4.43 -13.15 -3.03
C VAL A 346 -4.34 -11.77 -3.67
N GLY A 347 -3.21 -11.10 -3.50
CA GLY A 347 -2.99 -9.80 -4.11
C GLY A 347 -1.55 -9.57 -4.52
N LYS A 348 -1.38 -8.64 -5.44
CA LYS A 348 -0.09 -8.18 -5.94
C LYS A 348 -0.05 -6.67 -5.97
N THR A 349 0.93 -6.10 -5.29
CA THR A 349 1.25 -4.69 -5.39
C THR A 349 2.35 -4.49 -6.41
N VAL A 350 2.14 -3.56 -7.33
CA VAL A 350 3.08 -3.16 -8.38
C VAL A 350 3.16 -1.64 -8.46
N VAL A 351 4.26 -1.12 -8.97
CA VAL A 351 4.41 0.32 -9.23
C VAL A 351 4.29 0.54 -10.74
N LEU A 352 3.22 1.21 -11.17
CA LEU A 352 2.97 1.55 -12.56
C LEU A 352 3.10 3.06 -12.73
N ASN A 353 4.01 3.50 -13.60
CA ASN A 353 4.28 4.92 -13.86
C ASN A 353 4.51 5.73 -12.58
N GLY A 354 5.31 5.19 -11.62
CA GLY A 354 5.62 5.82 -10.35
C GLY A 354 4.46 5.83 -9.32
N ARG A 355 3.30 5.25 -9.64
CA ARG A 355 2.17 5.13 -8.74
C ARG A 355 1.98 3.67 -8.32
N PRO A 356 1.87 3.39 -7.02
CA PRO A 356 1.56 2.04 -6.57
C PRO A 356 0.10 1.66 -6.83
N TRP A 357 -0.10 0.41 -7.24
CA TRP A 357 -1.40 -0.22 -7.46
C TRP A 357 -1.40 -1.59 -6.79
N LYS A 358 -2.48 -1.94 -6.14
CA LYS A 358 -2.72 -3.31 -5.67
C LYS A 358 -3.87 -3.91 -6.47
N PHE A 359 -3.62 -5.08 -7.03
CA PHE A 359 -4.63 -5.93 -7.64
C PHE A 359 -4.85 -7.13 -6.75
N GLY A 360 -6.10 -7.51 -6.55
CA GLY A 360 -6.47 -8.60 -5.67
C GLY A 360 -7.60 -9.44 -6.22
N LEU A 361 -7.64 -10.68 -5.75
CA LEU A 361 -8.72 -11.63 -6.00
C LEU A 361 -9.16 -12.22 -4.66
N ASP A 362 -10.47 -12.18 -4.38
CA ASP A 362 -11.06 -12.75 -3.19
C ASP A 362 -12.09 -13.80 -3.62
N LEU A 363 -12.08 -14.94 -2.97
CA LEU A 363 -13.12 -15.97 -3.10
C LEU A 363 -13.76 -16.19 -1.74
N ASN A 364 -15.09 -16.14 -1.71
CA ASN A 364 -15.91 -16.39 -0.51
C ASN A 364 -16.90 -17.52 -0.78
N TYR A 365 -17.01 -18.42 0.17
CA TYR A 365 -18.06 -19.41 0.26
C TYR A 365 -18.83 -19.20 1.55
N TYR A 366 -20.14 -18.98 1.48
CA TYR A 366 -20.96 -18.68 2.64
C TYR A 366 -21.44 -19.98 3.28
N VAL A 367 -20.94 -20.26 4.49
CA VAL A 367 -21.30 -21.45 5.26
C VAL A 367 -22.53 -21.23 6.12
N GLU A 368 -22.84 -19.95 6.40
CA GLU A 368 -24.05 -19.52 7.12
C GLU A 368 -24.64 -18.30 6.40
N LYS A 369 -25.92 -18.31 6.16
CA LYS A 369 -26.70 -17.28 5.48
C LYS A 369 -28.19 -17.53 5.68
N ALA A 370 -29.06 -16.60 5.27
CA ALA A 370 -30.50 -16.80 5.31
C ALA A 370 -30.94 -17.97 4.42
N ASP A 371 -31.74 -18.91 5.00
CA ASP A 371 -32.22 -20.10 4.30
C ASP A 371 -33.12 -19.74 3.11
N ALA A 372 -33.96 -18.72 3.26
CA ALA A 372 -34.89 -18.31 2.21
C ALA A 372 -34.17 -17.82 0.94
N PHE A 373 -33.14 -16.97 1.11
CA PHE A 373 -32.36 -16.41 0.01
C PHE A 373 -31.07 -15.78 0.56
N GLY A 374 -29.92 -16.29 0.13
CA GLY A 374 -28.63 -15.78 0.56
C GLY A 374 -27.50 -16.07 -0.44
N PRO A 375 -26.37 -15.38 -0.32
CA PRO A 375 -25.22 -15.64 -1.19
C PRO A 375 -24.61 -17.01 -0.90
N LYS A 376 -24.32 -17.80 -1.95
CA LYS A 376 -23.56 -19.04 -1.88
C LYS A 376 -22.08 -18.83 -2.12
N TRP A 377 -21.77 -18.15 -3.23
CA TRP A 377 -20.42 -17.81 -3.63
C TRP A 377 -20.29 -16.32 -3.93
N MET A 378 -19.13 -15.76 -3.65
CA MET A 378 -18.74 -14.45 -4.14
C MET A 378 -17.29 -14.49 -4.62
N LEU A 379 -17.08 -14.05 -5.87
CA LEU A 379 -15.76 -13.74 -6.42
C LEU A 379 -15.60 -12.23 -6.47
N ALA A 380 -14.50 -11.69 -5.94
CA ALA A 380 -14.21 -10.27 -6.05
C ALA A 380 -12.87 -10.01 -6.71
N ILE A 381 -12.85 -9.06 -7.66
CA ILE A 381 -11.65 -8.51 -8.29
C ILE A 381 -11.44 -7.10 -7.72
N ASN A 382 -10.32 -6.91 -7.05
CA ASN A 382 -10.01 -5.66 -6.36
C ASN A 382 -8.94 -4.88 -7.14
N VAL A 383 -9.18 -3.58 -7.30
CA VAL A 383 -8.22 -2.62 -7.88
C VAL A 383 -8.06 -1.48 -6.90
N THR A 384 -6.85 -1.26 -6.40
CA THR A 384 -6.57 -0.28 -5.35
C THR A 384 -5.38 0.60 -5.72
N PRO A 385 -5.59 1.76 -6.39
CA PRO A 385 -4.57 2.77 -6.55
C PRO A 385 -4.25 3.45 -5.21
N VAL A 386 -2.96 3.67 -4.96
CA VAL A 386 -2.49 4.55 -3.89
C VAL A 386 -2.57 5.99 -4.36
N VAL A 387 -3.09 6.85 -3.52
CA VAL A 387 -3.30 8.28 -3.81
C VAL A 387 -2.72 9.16 -2.71
N LYS A 388 -2.57 10.46 -3.00
CA LYS A 388 -2.31 11.45 -1.95
C LYS A 388 -3.61 11.78 -1.26
N ASN A 389 -3.60 11.87 0.07
CA ASN A 389 -4.77 12.36 0.81
C ASN A 389 -4.86 13.89 0.74
N GLY A 390 -5.49 14.41 -0.32
CA GLY A 390 -5.69 15.84 -0.51
C GLY A 390 -6.55 16.48 0.59
N LEU A 391 -7.48 15.73 1.20
CA LEU A 391 -8.30 16.22 2.30
C LEU A 391 -7.47 16.45 3.57
N ALA A 392 -6.55 15.55 3.92
CA ALA A 392 -5.64 15.76 5.05
C ALA A 392 -4.79 17.02 4.84
N SER A 393 -4.30 17.26 3.62
CA SER A 393 -3.56 18.47 3.29
C SER A 393 -4.42 19.74 3.43
N TRP A 394 -5.68 19.69 3.03
CA TRP A 394 -6.61 20.81 3.16
C TRP A 394 -6.89 21.18 4.61
N PHE A 395 -6.95 20.19 5.51
CA PHE A 395 -7.09 20.41 6.97
C PHE A 395 -5.75 20.77 7.66
N GLY A 396 -4.65 20.93 6.93
CA GLY A 396 -3.33 21.17 7.51
C GLY A 396 -2.72 19.94 8.23
N LEU A 397 -3.32 18.77 8.06
CA LEU A 397 -2.91 17.51 8.70
C LEU A 397 -2.01 16.66 7.77
N GLY A 398 -1.74 17.13 6.58
CA GLY A 398 -0.78 16.50 5.66
C GLY A 398 0.63 16.87 6.10
N GLY A 399 1.35 15.98 6.77
CA GLY A 399 2.78 16.14 7.03
C GLY A 399 3.52 16.33 5.71
N ASN A 400 4.45 17.28 5.69
CA ASN A 400 5.34 17.69 4.59
C ASN A 400 6.06 16.53 3.93
#